data_e79a27c9716d23db962e372f51fa87e4
#
_entry.id   e79a27c9716d23db962e372f51fa87e4
#
_cell.length_a   1.000
_cell.length_b   1.000
_cell.length_c   1.000
_cell.angle_alpha   90.00
_cell.angle_beta   90.00
_cell.angle_gamma   90.00
#
_symmetry.space_group_name_H-M   'P 1'
#
loop_
_entity.id
_entity.type
_entity.pdbx_description
1 polymer ?
#
loop_
_entity_poly.entity_id
_entity_poly.type
_entity_poly.pdbx_seq_one_letter_code
_entity_poly.pdbx_strand_id
1 'polypeptide(L)'
;MNIFEIYLKKIQGLIISNQNNLNIDANVSFLGTVVESPPQEFNFDLSSNIALVLAKKTKQSPVKLAESLKKLISENLDDFSEISVAGPGFINFRFSNKMYQKLIISILEADKKYGSNNKSESYNIEFVSANPTGPMHVGHSRGAIFGDVLAKKTKQSPVKLAESLKKLISENLDDFSEISVAGPGFI
;
A
#
# COMPACT_ATOMS: atom_id res chain seq x y z
N MET A 1 -10.10 1.93 -2.95
CA MET A 1 -9.34 1.93 -4.22
C MET A 1 -7.87 2.11 -3.91
N ASN A 2 -6.99 1.22 -4.38
CA ASN A 2 -5.54 1.34 -4.19
C ASN A 2 -4.92 1.87 -5.50
N ILE A 3 -4.54 3.15 -5.52
CA ILE A 3 -4.02 3.82 -6.72
C ILE A 3 -2.71 3.18 -7.20
N PHE A 4 -1.85 2.74 -6.28
CA PHE A 4 -0.57 2.09 -6.63
C PHE A 4 -0.80 0.77 -7.37
N GLU A 5 -1.73 -0.04 -6.90
CA GLU A 5 -2.08 -1.31 -7.55
C GLU A 5 -2.74 -1.11 -8.91
N ILE A 6 -3.57 -0.07 -9.06
CA ILE A 6 -4.19 0.27 -10.34
C ILE A 6 -3.13 0.59 -11.38
N TYR A 7 -2.18 1.47 -11.05
CA TYR A 7 -1.13 1.84 -12.00
C TYR A 7 -0.13 0.72 -12.23
N LEU A 8 0.18 -0.09 -11.22
CA LEU A 8 0.98 -1.29 -11.42
C LEU A 8 0.34 -2.21 -12.47
N LYS A 9 -0.95 -2.51 -12.35
CA LYS A 9 -1.68 -3.35 -13.32
C LYS A 9 -1.78 -2.71 -14.69
N LYS A 10 -2.04 -1.39 -14.79
CA LYS A 10 -2.05 -0.67 -16.07
C LYS A 10 -0.70 -0.77 -16.79
N ILE A 11 0.39 -0.52 -16.08
CA ILE A 11 1.75 -0.58 -16.64
C ILE A 11 2.10 -2.02 -17.06
N GLN A 12 1.81 -3.00 -16.21
CA GLN A 12 2.01 -4.41 -16.56
C GLN A 12 1.21 -4.82 -17.80
N GLY A 13 -0.05 -4.39 -17.91
CA GLY A 13 -0.88 -4.64 -19.07
C GLY A 13 -0.31 -4.04 -20.36
N LEU A 14 0.20 -2.81 -20.32
CA LEU A 14 0.89 -2.18 -21.44
C LEU A 14 2.15 -2.95 -21.85
N ILE A 15 2.93 -3.41 -20.91
CA ILE A 15 4.13 -4.21 -21.18
C ILE A 15 3.75 -5.53 -21.84
N ILE A 16 2.75 -6.23 -21.33
CA ILE A 16 2.27 -7.50 -21.89
C ILE A 16 1.81 -7.32 -23.33
N SER A 17 1.09 -6.24 -23.62
CA SER A 17 0.61 -5.95 -24.99
C SER A 17 1.73 -5.53 -25.94
N ASN A 18 2.91 -5.17 -25.44
CA ASN A 18 4.04 -4.66 -26.23
C ASN A 18 5.35 -5.45 -26.04
N GLN A 19 5.26 -6.69 -25.58
CA GLN A 19 6.42 -7.52 -25.23
C GLN A 19 7.44 -7.64 -26.37
N ASN A 20 6.97 -7.85 -27.60
CA ASN A 20 7.83 -7.99 -28.78
C ASN A 20 8.67 -6.71 -29.03
N ASN A 21 8.04 -5.54 -28.90
CA ASN A 21 8.71 -4.25 -29.11
C ASN A 21 9.73 -3.92 -28.01
N LEU A 22 9.52 -4.49 -26.81
CA LEU A 22 10.38 -4.32 -25.66
C LEU A 22 11.45 -5.41 -25.54
N ASN A 23 11.45 -6.41 -26.41
CA ASN A 23 12.26 -7.62 -26.30
C ASN A 23 12.13 -8.31 -24.94
N ILE A 24 10.89 -8.44 -24.48
CA ILE A 24 10.53 -9.08 -23.20
C ILE A 24 9.85 -10.41 -23.51
N ASP A 25 10.27 -11.46 -22.81
CA ASP A 25 9.72 -12.82 -22.95
C ASP A 25 8.25 -12.86 -22.59
N ALA A 26 7.43 -13.61 -23.35
CA ALA A 26 5.99 -13.75 -23.09
C ALA A 26 5.68 -14.28 -21.69
N ASN A 27 6.57 -15.08 -21.11
CA ASN A 27 6.43 -15.69 -19.80
C ASN A 27 7.18 -14.91 -18.69
N VAL A 28 7.57 -13.64 -18.93
CA VAL A 28 8.28 -12.85 -17.91
C VAL A 28 7.42 -12.68 -16.66
N SER A 29 7.99 -12.99 -15.52
CA SER A 29 7.32 -12.81 -14.23
C SER A 29 7.46 -11.35 -13.77
N PHE A 30 6.35 -10.74 -13.35
CA PHE A 30 6.33 -9.43 -12.71
C PHE A 30 6.55 -9.48 -11.19
N LEU A 31 6.92 -10.63 -10.64
CA LEU A 31 7.18 -10.76 -9.20
C LEU A 31 8.32 -9.81 -8.76
N GLY A 32 8.03 -9.02 -7.74
CA GLY A 32 8.93 -7.99 -7.20
C GLY A 32 8.78 -6.61 -7.85
N THR A 33 7.87 -6.45 -8.84
CA THR A 33 7.54 -5.12 -9.38
C THR A 33 6.56 -4.40 -8.45
N VAL A 34 6.81 -3.12 -8.20
CA VAL A 34 5.97 -2.27 -7.36
C VAL A 34 5.76 -0.91 -8.01
N VAL A 35 4.64 -0.28 -7.63
CA VAL A 35 4.41 1.16 -7.75
C VAL A 35 4.14 1.67 -6.34
N GLU A 36 4.85 2.70 -5.92
CA GLU A 36 4.81 3.24 -4.56
C GLU A 36 4.97 4.77 -4.57
N SER A 37 4.80 5.40 -3.41
CA SER A 37 5.11 6.82 -3.26
C SER A 37 6.62 7.01 -3.24
N PRO A 38 7.18 7.93 -4.05
CA PRO A 38 8.60 8.24 -3.98
C PRO A 38 8.94 8.94 -2.66
N PRO A 39 10.22 9.01 -2.26
CA PRO A 39 10.68 9.84 -1.16
C PRO A 39 10.22 11.30 -1.34
N GLN A 40 9.91 11.98 -0.22
CA GLN A 40 9.32 13.34 -0.24
C GLN A 40 10.17 14.40 -0.93
N GLU A 41 11.47 14.20 -1.03
CA GLU A 41 12.41 15.06 -1.74
C GLU A 41 12.19 15.06 -3.26
N PHE A 42 11.57 14.02 -3.80
CA PHE A 42 11.21 13.93 -5.21
C PHE A 42 9.77 14.43 -5.38
N ASN A 43 9.59 15.52 -6.11
CA ASN A 43 8.28 16.09 -6.40
C ASN A 43 7.53 15.28 -7.48
N PHE A 44 7.23 14.00 -7.18
CA PHE A 44 6.45 13.08 -8.00
C PHE A 44 5.41 12.36 -7.13
N ASP A 45 4.35 11.86 -7.75
CA ASP A 45 3.24 11.20 -7.06
C ASP A 45 3.44 9.69 -6.95
N LEU A 46 4.03 9.07 -7.98
CA LEU A 46 4.31 7.64 -8.04
C LEU A 46 5.74 7.38 -8.49
N SER A 47 6.29 6.25 -8.04
CA SER A 47 7.56 5.70 -8.51
C SER A 47 7.41 4.20 -8.75
N SER A 48 8.08 3.66 -9.78
CA SER A 48 8.09 2.24 -10.07
C SER A 48 9.49 1.70 -10.32
N ASN A 49 9.75 0.51 -9.77
CA ASN A 49 10.97 -0.26 -9.99
C ASN A 49 10.85 -1.25 -11.17
N ILE A 50 9.77 -1.20 -11.95
CA ILE A 50 9.43 -2.23 -12.93
C ILE A 50 10.54 -2.47 -13.96
N ALA A 51 11.19 -1.40 -14.42
CA ALA A 51 12.31 -1.52 -15.37
C ALA A 51 13.53 -2.21 -14.74
N LEU A 52 13.83 -1.95 -13.47
CA LEU A 52 14.91 -2.59 -12.73
C LEU A 52 14.68 -4.10 -12.59
N VAL A 53 13.48 -4.49 -12.24
CA VAL A 53 13.10 -5.90 -12.05
C VAL A 53 13.13 -6.66 -13.38
N LEU A 54 12.53 -6.08 -14.41
CA LEU A 54 12.45 -6.71 -15.73
C LEU A 54 13.83 -6.76 -16.41
N ALA A 55 14.66 -5.74 -16.29
CA ALA A 55 15.99 -5.70 -16.87
C ALA A 55 16.87 -6.85 -16.37
N LYS A 56 16.78 -7.21 -15.08
CA LYS A 56 17.47 -8.37 -14.52
C LYS A 56 17.04 -9.69 -15.19
N LYS A 57 15.74 -9.81 -15.51
CA LYS A 57 15.16 -11.02 -16.10
C LYS A 57 15.41 -11.13 -17.60
N THR A 58 15.52 -10.00 -18.29
CA THR A 58 15.68 -9.91 -19.75
C THR A 58 17.13 -9.62 -20.17
N LYS A 59 18.05 -9.48 -19.21
CA LYS A 59 19.46 -9.12 -19.43
C LYS A 59 19.66 -7.81 -20.21
N GLN A 60 18.73 -6.88 -20.06
CA GLN A 60 18.78 -5.54 -20.67
C GLN A 60 19.38 -4.51 -19.71
N SER A 61 19.77 -3.35 -20.24
CA SER A 61 20.13 -2.20 -19.42
C SER A 61 18.86 -1.64 -18.74
N PRO A 62 18.83 -1.51 -17.40
CA PRO A 62 17.65 -1.00 -16.71
C PRO A 62 17.24 0.41 -17.15
N VAL A 63 18.23 1.29 -17.38
CA VAL A 63 17.99 2.67 -17.81
C VAL A 63 17.40 2.70 -19.23
N LYS A 64 17.95 1.88 -20.16
CA LYS A 64 17.40 1.81 -21.52
C LYS A 64 15.98 1.25 -21.53
N LEU A 65 15.71 0.23 -20.72
CA LEU A 65 14.36 -0.32 -20.59
C LEU A 65 13.41 0.70 -19.95
N ALA A 66 13.86 1.45 -18.94
CA ALA A 66 13.07 2.52 -18.32
C ALA A 66 12.70 3.62 -19.32
N GLU A 67 13.61 4.05 -20.18
CA GLU A 67 13.31 5.02 -21.24
C GLU A 67 12.32 4.48 -22.28
N SER A 68 12.46 3.21 -22.67
CA SER A 68 11.49 2.57 -23.57
C SER A 68 10.10 2.47 -22.93
N LEU A 69 10.03 2.12 -21.63
CA LEU A 69 8.77 2.06 -20.88
C LEU A 69 8.18 3.45 -20.67
N LYS A 70 8.98 4.46 -20.36
CA LYS A 70 8.56 5.85 -20.27
C LYS A 70 7.85 6.30 -21.56
N LYS A 71 8.47 6.04 -22.71
CA LYS A 71 7.87 6.35 -24.03
C LYS A 71 6.55 5.62 -24.22
N LEU A 72 6.53 4.30 -24.00
CA LEU A 72 5.32 3.49 -24.13
C LEU A 72 4.20 4.00 -23.25
N ILE A 73 4.49 4.32 -21.98
CA ILE A 73 3.51 4.81 -21.01
C ILE A 73 2.99 6.19 -21.42
N SER A 74 3.87 7.10 -21.85
CA SER A 74 3.46 8.45 -22.27
C SER A 74 2.57 8.45 -23.52
N GLU A 75 2.74 7.48 -24.42
CA GLU A 75 1.93 7.32 -25.61
C GLU A 75 0.54 6.69 -25.35
N ASN A 76 0.38 5.97 -24.24
CA ASN A 76 -0.82 5.17 -23.96
C ASN A 76 -1.62 5.63 -22.73
N LEU A 77 -1.04 6.44 -21.84
CA LEU A 77 -1.71 6.94 -20.64
C LEU A 77 -1.64 8.46 -20.58
N ASP A 78 -2.80 9.13 -20.60
CA ASP A 78 -2.96 10.60 -20.50
C ASP A 78 -3.10 11.09 -19.04
N ASP A 79 -2.92 10.18 -18.09
CA ASP A 79 -3.08 10.46 -16.67
C ASP A 79 -1.90 11.26 -16.06
N PHE A 80 -0.76 11.32 -16.76
CA PHE A 80 0.46 11.93 -16.27
C PHE A 80 0.80 13.25 -16.99
N SER A 81 1.21 14.26 -16.22
CA SER A 81 1.77 15.50 -16.74
C SER A 81 3.28 15.41 -17.00
N GLU A 82 3.96 14.53 -16.27
CA GLU A 82 5.39 14.30 -16.36
C GLU A 82 5.74 12.85 -16.04
N ILE A 83 6.67 12.28 -16.82
CA ILE A 83 7.27 10.97 -16.54
C ILE A 83 8.79 11.14 -16.64
N SER A 84 9.52 10.74 -15.60
CA SER A 84 10.97 10.86 -15.53
C SER A 84 11.63 9.55 -15.17
N VAL A 85 12.80 9.30 -15.74
CA VAL A 85 13.67 8.18 -15.35
C VAL A 85 14.73 8.69 -14.39
N ALA A 86 14.89 8.02 -13.26
CA ALA A 86 15.80 8.43 -12.21
C ALA A 86 16.69 7.26 -11.75
N GLY A 87 17.91 7.62 -11.31
CA GLY A 87 18.88 6.66 -10.76
C GLY A 87 19.15 5.50 -11.70
N PRO A 88 19.19 4.26 -11.18
CA PRO A 88 19.53 3.07 -11.97
C PRO A 88 18.40 2.58 -12.89
N GLY A 89 17.25 3.28 -12.97
CA GLY A 89 16.11 2.91 -13.82
C GLY A 89 14.76 2.90 -13.10
N PHE A 90 14.60 3.70 -12.05
CA PHE A 90 13.27 4.01 -11.52
C PHE A 90 12.50 4.91 -12.49
N ILE A 91 11.20 4.70 -12.59
CA ILE A 91 10.32 5.54 -13.39
C ILE A 91 9.41 6.28 -12.42
N ASN A 92 9.49 7.61 -12.43
CA ASN A 92 8.71 8.50 -11.59
C ASN A 92 7.62 9.18 -12.41
N PHE A 93 6.45 9.35 -11.82
CA PHE A 93 5.26 9.87 -12.48
C PHE A 93 4.65 11.02 -11.67
N ARG A 94 4.26 12.08 -12.36
CA ARG A 94 3.45 13.17 -11.82
C ARG A 94 2.09 13.15 -12.49
N PHE A 95 1.03 13.17 -11.68
CA PHE A 95 -0.32 13.20 -12.21
C PHE A 95 -0.65 14.53 -12.89
N SER A 96 -1.49 14.45 -13.90
CA SER A 96 -2.09 15.63 -14.52
C SER A 96 -3.25 16.14 -13.66
N ASN A 97 -3.57 17.44 -13.77
CA ASN A 97 -4.74 18.01 -13.13
C ASN A 97 -6.04 17.27 -13.51
N LYS A 98 -6.13 16.81 -14.75
CA LYS A 98 -7.24 16.01 -15.25
C LYS A 98 -7.40 14.70 -14.47
N MET A 99 -6.28 14.05 -14.10
CA MET A 99 -6.33 12.83 -13.28
C MET A 99 -6.85 13.12 -11.87
N TYR A 100 -6.41 14.19 -11.23
CA TYR A 100 -6.93 14.60 -9.92
C TYR A 100 -8.43 14.88 -9.97
N GLN A 101 -8.92 15.56 -11.01
CA GLN A 101 -10.35 15.82 -11.20
C GLN A 101 -11.14 14.52 -11.34
N LYS A 102 -10.68 13.57 -12.17
CA LYS A 102 -11.28 12.23 -12.30
C LYS A 102 -11.32 11.49 -10.96
N LEU A 103 -10.25 11.57 -10.18
CA LEU A 103 -10.16 10.93 -8.87
C LEU A 103 -11.18 11.53 -7.89
N ILE A 104 -11.29 12.85 -7.82
CA ILE A 104 -12.26 13.54 -6.96
C ILE A 104 -13.69 13.12 -7.33
N ILE A 105 -14.02 13.10 -8.62
CA ILE A 105 -15.33 12.65 -9.08
C ILE A 105 -15.60 11.21 -8.64
N SER A 106 -14.65 10.30 -8.81
CA SER A 106 -14.79 8.90 -8.41
C SER A 106 -14.98 8.73 -6.90
N ILE A 107 -14.35 9.59 -6.08
CA ILE A 107 -14.54 9.62 -4.62
C ILE A 107 -15.96 10.05 -4.28
N LEU A 108 -16.45 11.13 -4.91
CA LEU A 108 -17.80 11.64 -4.70
C LEU A 108 -18.88 10.63 -5.13
N GLU A 109 -18.71 9.98 -6.27
CA GLU A 109 -19.63 8.96 -6.76
C GLU A 109 -19.66 7.70 -5.88
N ALA A 110 -18.50 7.30 -5.34
CA ALA A 110 -18.41 6.15 -4.44
C ALA A 110 -18.97 6.44 -3.04
N ASP A 111 -19.02 7.71 -2.63
CA ASP A 111 -19.54 8.18 -1.34
C ASP A 111 -19.02 7.30 -0.18
N LYS A 112 -19.93 6.77 0.65
CA LYS A 112 -19.60 5.91 1.80
C LYS A 112 -18.93 4.58 1.44
N LYS A 113 -18.97 4.19 0.17
CA LYS A 113 -18.28 2.99 -0.34
C LYS A 113 -16.84 3.24 -0.72
N TYR A 114 -16.40 4.49 -0.81
CA TYR A 114 -15.01 4.79 -1.11
C TYR A 114 -14.07 4.18 -0.08
N GLY A 115 -13.03 3.50 -0.55
CA GLY A 115 -12.09 2.78 0.32
C GLY A 115 -12.58 1.44 0.86
N SER A 116 -13.84 1.04 0.59
CA SER A 116 -14.31 -0.29 0.94
C SER A 116 -13.78 -1.34 -0.05
N ASN A 117 -13.57 -2.55 0.44
CA ASN A 117 -13.28 -3.73 -0.37
C ASN A 117 -14.18 -4.90 0.06
N ASN A 118 -14.28 -5.91 -0.78
CA ASN A 118 -15.06 -7.12 -0.50
C ASN A 118 -14.23 -8.24 0.16
N LYS A 119 -13.00 -7.94 0.58
CA LYS A 119 -12.17 -8.92 1.27
C LYS A 119 -12.65 -9.05 2.71
N SER A 120 -12.98 -10.27 3.12
CA SER A 120 -13.22 -10.62 4.51
C SER A 120 -11.90 -11.17 5.06
N GLU A 121 -11.19 -10.36 5.81
CA GLU A 121 -9.94 -10.73 6.46
C GLU A 121 -10.14 -10.63 7.97
N SER A 122 -9.57 -11.56 8.71
CA SER A 122 -9.52 -11.47 10.17
C SER A 122 -8.27 -10.68 10.56
N TYR A 123 -8.46 -9.66 11.37
CA TYR A 123 -7.36 -8.84 11.89
C TYR A 123 -7.24 -9.05 13.38
N ASN A 124 -6.02 -9.29 13.84
CA ASN A 124 -5.65 -9.14 15.23
C ASN A 124 -5.02 -7.75 15.39
N ILE A 125 -5.63 -6.91 16.23
CA ILE A 125 -5.26 -5.50 16.36
C ILE A 125 -4.80 -5.28 17.78
N GLU A 126 -3.49 -5.10 17.93
CA GLU A 126 -2.88 -4.63 19.16
C GLU A 126 -2.76 -3.10 19.11
N PHE A 127 -3.21 -2.42 20.15
CA PHE A 127 -3.10 -0.97 20.26
C PHE A 127 -2.93 -0.54 21.71
N VAL A 128 -2.30 0.63 21.88
CA VAL A 128 -1.88 1.14 23.20
C VAL A 128 -0.82 0.26 23.87
N SER A 129 0.04 -0.41 23.10
CA SER A 129 1.19 -1.16 23.60
C SER A 129 2.28 -0.19 24.08
N ALA A 130 2.05 0.41 25.24
CA ALA A 130 2.97 1.35 25.87
C ALA A 130 3.41 0.83 27.24
N ASN A 131 4.70 0.87 27.53
CA ASN A 131 5.19 0.55 28.86
C ASN A 131 4.58 1.51 29.89
N PRO A 132 4.05 1.03 31.01
CA PRO A 132 3.39 1.85 32.03
C PRO A 132 4.40 2.61 32.93
N THR A 133 5.48 3.08 32.34
CA THR A 133 6.60 3.74 33.01
C THR A 133 6.47 5.27 33.11
N GLY A 134 5.41 5.85 32.51
CA GLY A 134 5.17 7.28 32.50
C GLY A 134 3.87 7.68 31.77
N PRO A 135 3.57 8.98 31.72
CA PRO A 135 2.39 9.48 31.00
C PRO A 135 2.44 9.14 29.51
N MET A 136 1.27 8.85 28.93
CA MET A 136 1.17 8.66 27.48
C MET A 136 1.48 9.95 26.74
N HIS A 137 2.32 9.87 25.72
CA HIS A 137 2.58 10.98 24.80
C HIS A 137 1.73 10.86 23.52
N VAL A 138 1.76 11.89 22.66
CA VAL A 138 0.94 12.00 21.43
C VAL A 138 1.06 10.76 20.53
N GLY A 139 2.25 10.14 20.45
CA GLY A 139 2.42 8.90 19.65
C GLY A 139 1.60 7.73 20.18
N HIS A 140 1.53 7.53 21.50
CA HIS A 140 0.70 6.50 22.12
C HIS A 140 -0.79 6.78 21.91
N SER A 141 -1.22 8.04 22.07
CA SER A 141 -2.61 8.47 21.85
C SER A 141 -3.07 8.25 20.41
N ARG A 142 -2.18 8.49 19.45
CA ARG A 142 -2.47 8.22 18.02
C ARG A 142 -2.73 6.73 17.78
N GLY A 143 -1.91 5.84 18.31
CA GLY A 143 -2.10 4.40 18.21
C GLY A 143 -3.39 3.94 18.88
N ALA A 144 -3.71 4.49 20.07
CA ALA A 144 -4.94 4.20 20.80
C ALA A 144 -6.20 4.57 19.99
N ILE A 145 -6.26 5.78 19.45
CA ILE A 145 -7.39 6.26 18.65
C ILE A 145 -7.55 5.42 17.39
N PHE A 146 -6.46 5.13 16.69
CA PHE A 146 -6.50 4.31 15.47
C PHE A 146 -7.04 2.90 15.77
N GLY A 147 -6.55 2.25 16.82
CA GLY A 147 -7.01 0.91 17.21
C GLY A 147 -8.47 0.89 17.65
N ASP A 148 -8.93 1.88 18.42
CA ASP A 148 -10.33 2.01 18.84
C ASP A 148 -11.29 2.20 17.65
N VAL A 149 -10.92 3.07 16.71
CA VAL A 149 -11.72 3.30 15.48
C VAL A 149 -11.80 2.02 14.64
N LEU A 150 -10.69 1.31 14.50
CA LEU A 150 -10.63 0.08 13.72
C LEU A 150 -11.46 -1.04 14.38
N ALA A 151 -11.38 -1.21 15.71
CA ALA A 151 -12.20 -2.15 16.48
C ALA A 151 -13.71 -1.84 16.35
N LYS A 152 -14.09 -0.58 16.44
CA LYS A 152 -15.51 -0.14 16.24
C LYS A 152 -15.98 -0.42 14.81
N LYS A 153 -15.16 -0.19 13.82
CA LYS A 153 -15.51 -0.45 12.41
C LYS A 153 -15.70 -1.94 12.14
N THR A 154 -14.96 -2.80 12.81
CA THR A 154 -15.13 -4.27 12.73
C THR A 154 -16.29 -4.80 13.57
N LYS A 155 -17.08 -3.92 14.21
CA LYS A 155 -18.19 -4.25 15.11
C LYS A 155 -17.81 -5.06 16.34
N GLN A 156 -16.55 -5.04 16.72
CA GLN A 156 -16.06 -5.62 17.97
C GLN A 156 -15.75 -4.48 18.94
N SER A 157 -16.24 -4.58 20.17
CA SER A 157 -15.83 -3.63 21.20
C SER A 157 -14.38 -3.93 21.60
N PRO A 158 -13.56 -2.92 21.92
CA PRO A 158 -12.19 -3.14 22.41
C PRO A 158 -12.13 -4.10 23.59
N VAL A 159 -13.11 -4.03 24.48
CA VAL A 159 -13.22 -4.93 25.65
C VAL A 159 -13.46 -6.38 25.22
N LYS A 160 -14.39 -6.63 24.26
CA LYS A 160 -14.63 -7.99 23.76
C LYS A 160 -13.40 -8.56 23.03
N LEU A 161 -12.67 -7.71 22.31
CA LEU A 161 -11.41 -8.12 21.67
C LEU A 161 -10.36 -8.48 22.72
N ALA A 162 -10.20 -7.64 23.76
CA ALA A 162 -9.29 -7.90 24.87
C ALA A 162 -9.65 -9.18 25.61
N GLU A 163 -10.94 -9.45 25.90
CA GLU A 163 -11.38 -10.70 26.51
C GLU A 163 -11.07 -11.94 25.63
N SER A 164 -11.23 -11.81 24.32
CA SER A 164 -10.88 -12.89 23.38
C SER A 164 -9.38 -13.13 23.38
N LEU A 165 -8.56 -12.10 23.39
CA LEU A 165 -7.10 -12.19 23.48
C LEU A 165 -6.65 -12.75 24.82
N LYS A 166 -7.23 -12.30 25.94
CA LYS A 166 -7.00 -12.85 27.27
C LYS A 166 -7.19 -14.36 27.29
N LYS A 167 -8.31 -14.83 26.77
CA LYS A 167 -8.63 -16.27 26.66
C LYS A 167 -7.56 -17.02 25.84
N LEU A 168 -7.19 -16.46 24.70
CA LEU A 168 -6.19 -17.05 23.80
C LEU A 168 -4.79 -17.13 24.45
N ILE A 169 -4.39 -16.07 25.19
CA ILE A 169 -3.14 -16.02 25.92
C ILE A 169 -3.16 -17.07 27.04
N SER A 170 -4.22 -17.10 27.86
CA SER A 170 -4.34 -18.06 28.97
C SER A 170 -4.42 -19.53 28.52
N GLU A 171 -4.87 -19.81 27.30
CA GLU A 171 -4.95 -21.16 26.75
C GLU A 171 -3.64 -21.64 26.10
N ASN A 172 -2.74 -20.73 25.73
CA ASN A 172 -1.52 -21.04 24.96
C ASN A 172 -0.20 -20.66 25.61
N LEU A 173 -0.23 -19.90 26.70
CA LEU A 173 0.96 -19.43 27.40
C LEU A 173 0.80 -19.62 28.93
N ASP A 174 1.65 -20.46 29.51
CA ASP A 174 1.68 -20.74 30.95
C ASP A 174 2.57 -19.74 31.76
N ASP A 175 3.14 -18.74 31.07
CA ASP A 175 4.12 -17.82 31.65
C ASP A 175 3.49 -16.74 32.54
N PHE A 176 2.15 -16.63 32.54
CA PHE A 176 1.42 -15.59 33.29
C PHE A 176 0.62 -16.19 34.42
N SER A 177 0.84 -15.70 35.65
CA SER A 177 0.07 -16.12 36.83
C SER A 177 -1.35 -15.54 36.86
N GLU A 178 -1.56 -14.37 36.24
CA GLU A 178 -2.85 -13.71 36.12
C GLU A 178 -2.89 -12.81 34.89
N ILE A 179 -4.01 -12.84 34.17
CA ILE A 179 -4.29 -11.96 33.04
C ILE A 179 -5.65 -11.32 33.29
N SER A 180 -5.69 -9.98 33.28
CA SER A 180 -6.94 -9.25 33.47
C SER A 180 -7.16 -8.25 32.36
N VAL A 181 -8.43 -7.98 32.03
CA VAL A 181 -8.83 -6.88 31.13
C VAL A 181 -9.26 -5.69 31.99
N ALA A 182 -8.64 -4.55 31.73
CA ALA A 182 -8.90 -3.32 32.47
C ALA A 182 -9.36 -2.18 31.55
N GLY A 183 -10.23 -1.32 32.07
CA GLY A 183 -10.68 -0.13 31.36
C GLY A 183 -11.32 -0.43 29.99
N PRO A 184 -11.02 0.35 28.96
CA PRO A 184 -11.63 0.21 27.63
C PRO A 184 -11.03 -0.91 26.77
N GLY A 185 -10.27 -1.86 27.32
CA GLY A 185 -9.70 -2.99 26.60
C GLY A 185 -8.19 -3.20 26.76
N PHE A 186 -7.63 -2.80 27.89
CA PHE A 186 -6.25 -3.13 28.27
C PHE A 186 -6.18 -4.56 28.79
N ILE A 187 -5.11 -5.28 28.43
CA ILE A 187 -4.79 -6.61 28.93
C ILE A 187 -3.52 -6.54 29.76
#